data_cad8d07248b5e1118558df32e500338f
#
_entry.id   cad8d07248b5e1118558df32e500338f
#
_cell.length_a   1.000
_cell.length_b   1.000
_cell.length_c   1.000
_cell.angle_alpha   90.00
_cell.angle_beta   90.00
_cell.angle_gamma   90.00
#
_symmetry.space_group_name_H-M   'P 1'
#
loop_
_entity.id
_entity.type
_entity.pdbx_description
1 polymer ?
#
loop_
_entity_poly.entity_id
_entity_poly.type
_entity_poly.pdbx_seq_one_letter_code
_entity_poly.pdbx_strand_id
1 'polypeptide(L)'
;MKKRIFSILTALCLCLTLLPTMAAAEKTAGTATEVKTSDELVGALADHDKAVVKLVENTVTVAPSGKIESGTETKFMAKASNYGTISGGTFETEVTNNGEITGGMFNGGVTGSGTISQEREVSNEESFLAALADQNVTTIKLKKDITVNATENVKELTIDRPITLVNGTRAPNLSLWPPLTIAEGGALTLEGGVFFYPCDSVTVNGSLTVGAGCEVIFEVDQSFLTINQGGTVTTQPAGENTISGLLSLGKDAALTVNGALVNNGRLSVSNMENLKKAASIGGDLTLNRMTITEDYTLDMQGNLLTITGFLNFEDGANLTVKNASRVDATGVTISGGSYYCPVNVGNAEGVITGGSFYGPVTVKKISDATPAYISGGTFYNELKGSYITKGCIVTFMNGSSQYAMQVVKDKASAPDTPVKSGYRFVGWYNGNAKWNFDTPVTENLTLTAKWEKIHTSAPSAPRYDVAVSDGAHGSVTVSPKSASKGSTVTVTVTPGKGYALETLTVTDKNDSALDLTDRGNGKYTFTMPSSPVTVAATFMDDNTMLNFFVDVPAGAYYYDAVLWAAEGGIVTGT
;
A
#
# COMPACT_ATOMS: atom_id res chain seq x y z
N MET A 1 -7.02 -37.44 -31.49
CA MET A 1 -6.01 -38.43 -31.06
C MET A 1 -4.86 -38.55 -32.06
N LYS A 2 -5.08 -38.84 -33.35
CA LYS A 2 -3.97 -38.99 -34.35
C LYS A 2 -3.05 -37.74 -34.51
N LYS A 3 -3.55 -36.51 -34.35
CA LYS A 3 -2.73 -35.29 -34.50
C LYS A 3 -1.77 -35.02 -33.34
N ARG A 4 -2.10 -35.46 -32.11
CA ARG A 4 -1.21 -35.30 -30.92
C ARG A 4 -0.06 -36.29 -30.94
N ILE A 5 -0.31 -37.51 -31.43
CA ILE A 5 0.72 -38.54 -31.60
C ILE A 5 1.75 -38.08 -32.65
N PHE A 6 1.30 -37.42 -33.72
CA PHE A 6 2.21 -36.94 -34.79
C PHE A 6 3.14 -35.80 -34.31
N SER A 7 2.65 -34.92 -33.40
CA SER A 7 3.47 -33.84 -32.84
C SER A 7 4.54 -34.37 -31.89
N ILE A 8 4.20 -35.36 -31.04
CA ILE A 8 5.16 -36.04 -30.15
C ILE A 8 6.22 -36.79 -30.95
N LEU A 9 5.80 -37.47 -32.04
CA LEU A 9 6.70 -38.18 -32.91
C LEU A 9 7.72 -37.26 -33.63
N THR A 10 7.28 -36.09 -34.11
CA THR A 10 8.14 -35.16 -34.84
C THR A 10 9.19 -34.51 -33.96
N ALA A 11 8.82 -34.17 -32.73
CA ALA A 11 9.74 -33.57 -31.76
C ALA A 11 10.78 -34.60 -31.26
N LEU A 12 10.36 -35.83 -31.00
CA LEU A 12 11.26 -36.90 -30.59
C LEU A 12 12.20 -37.35 -31.71
N CYS A 13 11.73 -37.44 -32.98
CA CYS A 13 12.57 -37.76 -34.12
C CYS A 13 13.67 -36.73 -34.36
N LEU A 14 13.41 -35.42 -34.17
CA LEU A 14 14.43 -34.37 -34.28
C LEU A 14 15.51 -34.45 -33.20
N CYS A 15 15.15 -34.92 -32.01
CA CYS A 15 16.10 -35.11 -30.89
C CYS A 15 16.94 -36.38 -31.04
N LEU A 16 16.44 -37.41 -31.71
CA LEU A 16 17.07 -38.72 -31.82
C LEU A 16 18.02 -38.87 -33.04
N THR A 17 17.95 -37.96 -34.02
CA THR A 17 18.87 -38.00 -35.19
C THR A 17 20.33 -37.68 -34.86
N LEU A 18 20.63 -37.28 -33.61
CA LEU A 18 22.00 -36.98 -33.16
C LEU A 18 22.57 -38.01 -32.18
N LEU A 19 21.88 -39.12 -31.90
CA LEU A 19 22.34 -40.15 -30.96
C LEU A 19 22.81 -41.41 -31.67
N PRO A 20 24.07 -41.79 -31.55
CA PRO A 20 24.47 -43.17 -31.77
C PRO A 20 24.23 -43.96 -30.49
N THR A 21 23.38 -44.96 -30.59
CA THR A 21 23.28 -46.16 -29.73
C THR A 21 22.48 -46.13 -28.44
N MET A 22 21.44 -46.94 -28.45
CA MET A 22 20.86 -47.78 -27.37
C MET A 22 19.97 -47.12 -26.33
N ALA A 23 18.67 -47.19 -26.54
CA ALA A 23 17.63 -46.94 -25.56
C ALA A 23 16.91 -48.25 -25.15
N ALA A 24 16.59 -48.40 -23.89
CA ALA A 24 15.77 -49.49 -23.36
C ALA A 24 14.46 -48.98 -22.78
N ALA A 25 13.33 -49.53 -23.14
CA ALA A 25 12.00 -49.19 -22.56
C ALA A 25 11.50 -50.33 -21.65
N GLU A 26 10.95 -49.95 -20.51
CA GLU A 26 10.39 -50.87 -19.57
C GLU A 26 8.86 -50.72 -19.49
N LYS A 27 8.12 -51.80 -19.65
CA LYS A 27 6.65 -51.83 -19.53
C LYS A 27 6.28 -52.29 -18.13
N THR A 28 5.49 -51.46 -17.40
CA THR A 28 5.07 -51.78 -16.05
C THR A 28 4.11 -52.96 -16.00
N ALA A 29 4.59 -54.03 -15.65
CA ALA A 29 4.13 -55.22 -14.93
C ALA A 29 5.33 -56.15 -14.81
N GLY A 30 6.48 -55.56 -14.46
CA GLY A 30 7.67 -56.34 -14.10
C GLY A 30 8.66 -56.63 -15.20
N THR A 31 8.49 -56.20 -16.45
CA THR A 31 9.48 -56.43 -17.50
C THR A 31 9.78 -55.16 -18.31
N ALA A 32 11.00 -54.67 -18.18
CA ALA A 32 11.53 -53.58 -19.02
C ALA A 32 11.66 -54.05 -20.45
N THR A 33 11.13 -53.27 -21.38
CA THR A 33 11.39 -53.48 -22.83
C THR A 33 12.61 -52.63 -23.20
N GLU A 34 13.73 -53.27 -23.50
CA GLU A 34 14.89 -52.59 -24.00
C GLU A 34 14.65 -52.05 -25.41
N VAL A 35 14.82 -50.77 -25.62
CA VAL A 35 14.66 -50.06 -26.88
C VAL A 35 16.05 -49.67 -27.37
N LYS A 36 16.40 -50.11 -28.57
CA LYS A 36 17.75 -49.95 -29.17
C LYS A 36 17.77 -48.96 -30.33
N THR A 37 16.60 -48.57 -30.85
CA THR A 37 16.47 -47.65 -31.97
C THR A 37 15.42 -46.58 -31.72
N SER A 38 15.50 -45.46 -32.48
CA SER A 38 14.51 -44.40 -32.45
C SER A 38 13.10 -44.86 -32.81
N ASP A 39 12.98 -45.80 -33.74
CA ASP A 39 11.67 -46.32 -34.17
C ASP A 39 11.03 -47.21 -33.10
N GLU A 40 11.84 -48.00 -32.40
CA GLU A 40 11.39 -48.78 -31.22
C GLU A 40 10.96 -47.90 -30.07
N LEU A 41 11.66 -46.78 -29.83
CA LEU A 41 11.26 -45.79 -28.82
C LEU A 41 9.93 -45.12 -29.17
N VAL A 42 9.76 -44.74 -30.43
CA VAL A 42 8.54 -44.15 -30.96
C VAL A 42 7.39 -45.16 -30.86
N GLY A 43 7.63 -46.43 -31.18
CA GLY A 43 6.63 -47.51 -31.02
C GLY A 43 6.25 -47.76 -29.57
N ALA A 44 7.21 -47.74 -28.65
CA ALA A 44 6.97 -47.92 -27.21
C ALA A 44 6.22 -46.75 -26.58
N LEU A 45 6.45 -45.51 -27.03
CA LEU A 45 5.75 -44.32 -26.58
C LEU A 45 4.34 -44.17 -27.16
N ALA A 46 4.07 -44.82 -28.31
CA ALA A 46 2.75 -44.87 -28.96
C ALA A 46 1.79 -45.88 -28.30
N ASP A 47 2.30 -46.81 -27.53
CA ASP A 47 1.49 -47.79 -26.77
C ASP A 47 1.05 -47.20 -25.43
N HIS A 48 -0.22 -46.85 -25.31
CA HIS A 48 -0.82 -46.07 -24.23
C HIS A 48 -0.86 -46.75 -22.85
N ASP A 49 -0.41 -47.97 -22.70
CA ASP A 49 -0.36 -48.71 -21.44
C ASP A 49 1.02 -48.63 -20.77
N LYS A 50 1.22 -47.57 -19.98
CA LYS A 50 2.25 -47.45 -18.90
C LYS A 50 3.68 -47.91 -19.30
N ALA A 51 4.30 -47.23 -20.22
CA ALA A 51 5.68 -47.51 -20.60
C ALA A 51 6.68 -46.74 -19.71
N VAL A 52 7.55 -47.47 -19.02
CA VAL A 52 8.76 -46.91 -18.39
C VAL A 52 9.85 -46.92 -19.46
N VAL A 53 10.31 -45.75 -19.85
CA VAL A 53 11.44 -45.62 -20.79
C VAL A 53 12.73 -45.54 -19.98
N LYS A 54 13.54 -46.61 -20.01
CA LYS A 54 14.85 -46.66 -19.39
C LYS A 54 15.92 -46.52 -20.47
N LEU A 55 16.52 -45.33 -20.55
CA LEU A 55 17.71 -45.09 -21.36
C LEU A 55 18.93 -45.44 -20.51
N VAL A 56 19.64 -46.54 -20.86
CA VAL A 56 20.83 -46.99 -20.15
C VAL A 56 22.03 -46.48 -20.95
N GLU A 57 22.88 -45.67 -20.33
CA GLU A 57 24.17 -45.16 -20.82
C GLU A 57 24.19 -43.89 -21.70
N ASN A 58 23.07 -43.28 -22.05
CA ASN A 58 23.09 -42.06 -22.87
C ASN A 58 22.30 -40.92 -22.25
N THR A 59 22.69 -39.69 -22.54
CA THR A 59 21.97 -38.48 -22.14
C THR A 59 20.85 -38.19 -23.14
N VAL A 60 19.63 -38.00 -22.69
CA VAL A 60 18.54 -37.47 -23.53
C VAL A 60 18.81 -36.00 -23.77
N THR A 61 18.94 -35.59 -25.04
CA THR A 61 19.10 -34.17 -25.39
C THR A 61 17.83 -33.63 -26.01
N VAL A 62 17.24 -32.61 -25.39
CA VAL A 62 16.12 -31.83 -25.96
C VAL A 62 16.74 -30.66 -26.72
N ALA A 63 16.66 -30.69 -28.07
CA ALA A 63 17.18 -29.61 -28.91
C ALA A 63 16.43 -28.28 -28.68
N PRO A 64 16.99 -27.12 -29.06
CA PRO A 64 16.36 -25.81 -28.82
C PRO A 64 14.92 -25.65 -29.35
N SER A 65 14.58 -26.34 -30.43
CA SER A 65 13.21 -26.40 -30.99
C SER A 65 12.44 -27.65 -30.59
N GLY A 66 13.04 -28.50 -29.77
CA GLY A 66 12.45 -29.76 -29.32
C GLY A 66 11.52 -29.55 -28.12
N LYS A 67 10.53 -30.45 -27.99
CA LYS A 67 9.58 -30.44 -26.86
C LYS A 67 9.32 -31.87 -26.38
N ILE A 68 9.38 -32.03 -25.03
CA ILE A 68 8.89 -33.24 -24.38
C ILE A 68 7.51 -32.90 -23.79
N GLU A 69 6.48 -33.57 -24.31
CA GLU A 69 5.10 -33.52 -23.78
C GLU A 69 4.70 -34.96 -23.45
N SER A 70 4.78 -35.34 -22.20
CA SER A 70 4.37 -36.69 -21.77
C SER A 70 3.60 -36.60 -20.45
N GLY A 71 2.75 -37.61 -20.18
CA GLY A 71 2.10 -37.72 -18.87
C GLY A 71 3.11 -38.06 -17.77
N THR A 72 2.71 -37.91 -16.53
CA THR A 72 3.52 -38.27 -15.35
C THR A 72 3.86 -39.77 -15.26
N GLU A 73 3.14 -40.58 -15.99
CA GLU A 73 3.35 -42.04 -16.11
C GLU A 73 4.63 -42.39 -16.90
N THR A 74 5.13 -41.47 -17.75
CA THR A 74 6.36 -41.70 -18.53
C THR A 74 7.59 -41.40 -17.70
N LYS A 75 8.43 -42.40 -17.44
CA LYS A 75 9.65 -42.28 -16.64
C LYS A 75 10.90 -42.26 -17.51
N PHE A 76 11.76 -41.28 -17.26
CA PHE A 76 13.07 -41.15 -17.89
C PHE A 76 14.15 -41.54 -16.89
N MET A 77 14.87 -42.62 -17.17
CA MET A 77 15.86 -43.20 -16.27
C MET A 77 17.31 -42.80 -16.64
N ALA A 78 17.50 -42.04 -17.71
CA ALA A 78 18.77 -41.50 -18.13
C ALA A 78 18.89 -40.01 -17.79
N LYS A 79 20.13 -39.50 -17.67
CA LYS A 79 20.38 -38.07 -17.58
C LYS A 79 19.83 -37.35 -18.79
N ALA A 80 19.29 -36.15 -18.60
CA ALA A 80 18.75 -35.33 -19.66
C ALA A 80 19.45 -33.97 -19.74
N SER A 81 19.68 -33.49 -20.96
CA SER A 81 20.13 -32.12 -21.23
C SER A 81 19.05 -31.41 -22.04
N ASN A 82 18.39 -30.43 -21.43
CA ASN A 82 17.31 -29.67 -22.05
C ASN A 82 17.82 -28.34 -22.59
N TYR A 83 17.65 -28.14 -23.89
CA TYR A 83 17.85 -26.86 -24.60
C TYR A 83 16.54 -26.36 -25.27
N GLY A 84 15.47 -27.14 -25.19
CA GLY A 84 14.13 -26.84 -25.67
C GLY A 84 13.13 -26.70 -24.55
N THR A 85 11.96 -27.34 -24.68
CA THR A 85 10.90 -27.28 -23.66
C THR A 85 10.56 -28.67 -23.12
N ILE A 86 10.51 -28.82 -21.80
CA ILE A 86 9.95 -29.99 -21.11
C ILE A 86 8.66 -29.56 -20.44
N SER A 87 7.53 -30.17 -20.82
CA SER A 87 6.21 -29.89 -20.24
C SER A 87 5.57 -31.09 -19.54
N GLY A 88 6.31 -32.19 -19.36
CA GLY A 88 5.81 -33.37 -18.66
C GLY A 88 6.84 -34.48 -18.55
N GLY A 89 6.44 -35.62 -17.97
CA GLY A 89 7.28 -36.79 -17.72
C GLY A 89 7.88 -36.83 -16.31
N THR A 90 8.37 -38.01 -15.93
CA THR A 90 9.09 -38.21 -14.65
C THR A 90 10.55 -38.52 -14.94
N PHE A 91 11.45 -37.70 -14.46
CA PHE A 91 12.88 -37.83 -14.63
C PHE A 91 13.50 -38.37 -13.34
N GLU A 92 13.95 -39.61 -13.34
CA GLU A 92 14.51 -40.29 -12.16
C GLU A 92 16.00 -39.94 -11.95
N THR A 93 16.63 -39.30 -12.93
CA THR A 93 18.01 -38.85 -12.88
C THR A 93 18.11 -37.35 -13.13
N GLU A 94 19.29 -36.78 -12.89
CA GLU A 94 19.55 -35.36 -13.05
C GLU A 94 19.22 -34.85 -14.47
N VAL A 95 18.55 -33.69 -14.53
CA VAL A 95 18.28 -32.95 -15.75
C VAL A 95 19.11 -31.66 -15.74
N THR A 96 19.98 -31.50 -16.72
CA THR A 96 20.66 -30.22 -16.96
C THR A 96 19.79 -29.36 -17.87
N ASN A 97 19.15 -28.35 -17.30
CA ASN A 97 18.24 -27.46 -18.01
C ASN A 97 18.96 -26.19 -18.49
N ASN A 98 19.04 -26.01 -19.81
CA ASN A 98 19.47 -24.77 -20.47
C ASN A 98 18.37 -24.22 -21.40
N GLY A 99 17.18 -24.79 -21.36
CA GLY A 99 15.96 -24.38 -22.06
C GLY A 99 14.85 -23.99 -21.09
N GLU A 100 13.65 -24.48 -21.35
CA GLU A 100 12.47 -24.20 -20.54
C GLU A 100 11.87 -25.51 -19.99
N ILE A 101 11.50 -25.49 -18.71
CA ILE A 101 10.70 -26.54 -18.07
C ILE A 101 9.37 -25.93 -17.61
N THR A 102 8.27 -26.44 -18.17
CA THR A 102 6.91 -26.00 -17.83
C THR A 102 6.08 -27.08 -17.13
N GLY A 103 6.62 -28.28 -16.96
CA GLY A 103 5.96 -29.40 -16.29
C GLY A 103 6.89 -30.60 -16.17
N GLY A 104 6.43 -31.64 -15.47
CA GLY A 104 7.18 -32.87 -15.23
C GLY A 104 7.54 -33.06 -13.76
N MET A 105 8.09 -34.23 -13.44
CA MET A 105 8.57 -34.61 -12.12
C MET A 105 10.07 -34.93 -12.22
N PHE A 106 10.91 -34.33 -11.38
CA PHE A 106 12.37 -34.41 -11.47
C PHE A 106 12.95 -34.97 -10.17
N ASN A 107 12.87 -36.30 -10.00
CA ASN A 107 13.35 -36.99 -8.80
C ASN A 107 14.87 -36.93 -8.67
N GLY A 108 15.60 -36.83 -9.80
CA GLY A 108 17.05 -36.71 -9.84
C GLY A 108 17.58 -35.27 -9.72
N GLY A 109 16.68 -34.28 -9.56
CA GLY A 109 17.03 -32.86 -9.51
C GLY A 109 17.21 -32.20 -10.88
N VAL A 110 17.24 -30.87 -10.87
CA VAL A 110 17.46 -30.05 -12.08
C VAL A 110 18.63 -29.10 -11.81
N THR A 111 19.56 -29.05 -12.77
CA THR A 111 20.71 -28.12 -12.78
C THR A 111 20.72 -27.31 -14.08
N GLY A 112 21.60 -26.31 -14.21
CA GLY A 112 21.73 -25.49 -15.41
C GLY A 112 21.10 -24.12 -15.28
N SER A 113 21.11 -23.33 -16.39
CA SER A 113 20.73 -21.92 -16.41
C SER A 113 19.39 -21.64 -17.10
N GLY A 114 18.67 -22.69 -17.49
CA GLY A 114 17.36 -22.57 -18.16
C GLY A 114 16.24 -22.17 -17.20
N THR A 115 15.11 -21.76 -17.78
CA THR A 115 13.94 -21.38 -16.99
C THR A 115 13.16 -22.60 -16.52
N ILE A 116 12.65 -22.53 -15.29
CA ILE A 116 11.69 -23.49 -14.74
C ILE A 116 10.42 -22.71 -14.40
N SER A 117 9.30 -23.11 -15.00
CA SER A 117 7.99 -22.47 -14.77
C SER A 117 6.90 -23.53 -14.54
N GLN A 118 7.12 -24.40 -13.56
CA GLN A 118 6.15 -25.45 -13.25
C GLN A 118 4.95 -24.91 -12.47
N GLU A 119 3.75 -25.11 -13.02
CA GLU A 119 2.49 -24.86 -12.34
C GLU A 119 1.99 -26.15 -11.68
N ARG A 120 1.53 -26.03 -10.43
CA ARG A 120 0.82 -27.07 -9.68
C ARG A 120 -0.56 -26.59 -9.27
N GLU A 121 -1.60 -27.30 -9.69
CA GLU A 121 -2.95 -27.11 -9.18
C GLU A 121 -3.09 -27.80 -7.83
N VAL A 122 -3.56 -27.05 -6.82
CA VAL A 122 -3.72 -27.55 -5.45
C VAL A 122 -5.14 -27.28 -4.96
N SER A 123 -5.67 -28.19 -4.16
CA SER A 123 -7.06 -28.14 -3.68
C SER A 123 -7.24 -28.48 -2.20
N ASN A 124 -6.17 -28.82 -1.50
CA ASN A 124 -6.14 -29.13 -0.07
C ASN A 124 -4.73 -28.87 0.51
N GLU A 125 -4.62 -28.98 1.84
CA GLU A 125 -3.37 -28.80 2.59
C GLU A 125 -2.24 -29.68 2.08
N GLU A 126 -2.49 -30.99 1.92
CA GLU A 126 -1.47 -31.97 1.49
C GLU A 126 -0.88 -31.61 0.13
N SER A 127 -1.74 -31.31 -0.86
CA SER A 127 -1.30 -30.91 -2.21
C SER A 127 -0.56 -29.57 -2.22
N PHE A 128 -0.94 -28.65 -1.33
CA PHE A 128 -0.26 -27.35 -1.19
C PHE A 128 1.15 -27.54 -0.59
N LEU A 129 1.27 -28.30 0.50
CA LEU A 129 2.57 -28.59 1.14
C LEU A 129 3.49 -29.37 0.20
N ALA A 130 2.96 -30.33 -0.55
CA ALA A 130 3.72 -31.07 -1.55
C ALA A 130 4.22 -30.13 -2.69
N ALA A 131 3.39 -29.20 -3.15
CA ALA A 131 3.80 -28.21 -4.15
C ALA A 131 4.84 -27.22 -3.61
N LEU A 132 4.73 -26.82 -2.36
CA LEU A 132 5.70 -25.94 -1.70
C LEU A 132 7.05 -26.63 -1.49
N ALA A 133 7.05 -27.94 -1.18
CA ALA A 133 8.26 -28.74 -0.99
C ALA A 133 8.96 -29.09 -2.31
N ASP A 134 8.25 -29.13 -3.44
CA ASP A 134 8.83 -29.43 -4.75
C ASP A 134 9.61 -28.23 -5.27
N GLN A 135 10.94 -28.33 -5.29
CA GLN A 135 11.86 -27.24 -5.67
C GLN A 135 11.70 -26.80 -7.16
N ASN A 136 11.01 -27.56 -7.98
CA ASN A 136 10.78 -27.24 -9.38
C ASN A 136 9.49 -26.45 -9.60
N VAL A 137 8.60 -26.40 -8.60
CA VAL A 137 7.34 -25.65 -8.68
C VAL A 137 7.61 -24.17 -8.48
N THR A 138 7.23 -23.37 -9.47
CA THR A 138 7.32 -21.90 -9.42
C THR A 138 5.94 -21.24 -9.36
N THR A 139 4.89 -21.95 -9.77
CA THR A 139 3.52 -21.44 -9.73
C THR A 139 2.61 -22.44 -9.04
N ILE A 140 1.92 -22.00 -7.98
CA ILE A 140 0.93 -22.79 -7.26
C ILE A 140 -0.45 -22.18 -7.52
N LYS A 141 -1.31 -22.97 -8.18
CA LYS A 141 -2.65 -22.55 -8.57
C LYS A 141 -3.69 -23.08 -7.60
N LEU A 142 -4.30 -22.19 -6.86
CA LEU A 142 -5.29 -22.51 -5.86
C LEU A 142 -6.65 -22.77 -6.53
N LYS A 143 -7.18 -23.99 -6.40
CA LYS A 143 -8.50 -24.39 -6.96
C LYS A 143 -9.63 -24.24 -5.96
N LYS A 144 -9.32 -24.19 -4.67
CA LYS A 144 -10.26 -24.07 -3.54
C LYS A 144 -9.61 -23.32 -2.40
N ASP A 145 -10.41 -22.96 -1.42
CA ASP A 145 -9.91 -22.47 -0.15
C ASP A 145 -9.04 -23.56 0.51
N ILE A 146 -7.88 -23.17 1.00
CA ILE A 146 -6.91 -24.05 1.65
C ILE A 146 -6.57 -23.46 3.01
N THR A 147 -6.64 -24.29 4.03
CA THR A 147 -6.13 -24.00 5.36
C THR A 147 -4.98 -24.94 5.66
N VAL A 148 -3.82 -24.39 5.98
CA VAL A 148 -2.66 -25.14 6.46
C VAL A 148 -2.59 -24.99 7.96
N ASN A 149 -2.65 -26.11 8.69
CA ASN A 149 -2.67 -26.10 10.14
C ASN A 149 -1.25 -26.28 10.71
N ALA A 150 -0.97 -25.60 11.82
CA ALA A 150 0.24 -25.86 12.58
C ALA A 150 0.11 -27.25 13.26
N THR A 151 1.07 -28.13 12.98
CA THR A 151 1.13 -29.49 13.53
C THR A 151 2.55 -29.81 14.01
N GLU A 152 2.75 -30.97 14.63
CA GLU A 152 4.12 -31.43 14.99
C GLU A 152 5.03 -31.56 13.77
N ASN A 153 4.46 -31.84 12.59
CA ASN A 153 5.19 -32.00 11.33
C ASN A 153 5.26 -30.71 10.50
N VAL A 154 4.38 -29.73 10.76
CA VAL A 154 4.33 -28.44 10.06
C VAL A 154 4.38 -27.33 11.12
N LYS A 155 5.58 -27.03 11.62
CA LYS A 155 5.80 -25.99 12.65
C LYS A 155 6.05 -24.63 12.05
N GLU A 156 6.63 -24.57 10.87
CA GLU A 156 6.94 -23.37 10.11
C GLU A 156 6.96 -23.69 8.62
N LEU A 157 6.76 -22.69 7.79
CA LEU A 157 6.87 -22.78 6.34
C LEU A 157 7.96 -21.83 5.86
N THR A 158 8.74 -22.27 4.87
CA THR A 158 9.78 -21.45 4.27
C THR A 158 9.61 -21.39 2.76
N ILE A 159 9.71 -20.18 2.21
CA ILE A 159 9.83 -19.93 0.78
C ILE A 159 11.25 -19.47 0.51
N ASP A 160 12.05 -20.34 -0.10
CA ASP A 160 13.48 -20.18 -0.37
C ASP A 160 13.79 -19.89 -1.86
N ARG A 161 12.76 -19.82 -2.68
CA ARG A 161 12.82 -19.58 -4.12
C ARG A 161 11.64 -18.72 -4.59
N PRO A 162 11.64 -18.24 -5.85
CA PRO A 162 10.47 -17.57 -6.42
C PRO A 162 9.27 -18.51 -6.54
N ILE A 163 8.16 -18.16 -5.90
CA ILE A 163 6.85 -18.82 -5.95
C ILE A 163 5.79 -17.79 -6.30
N THR A 164 4.97 -18.09 -7.29
CA THR A 164 3.77 -17.32 -7.60
C THR A 164 2.53 -18.11 -7.18
N LEU A 165 1.68 -17.52 -6.35
CA LEU A 165 0.36 -18.05 -6.04
C LEU A 165 -0.66 -17.41 -6.99
N VAL A 166 -1.41 -18.23 -7.70
CA VAL A 166 -2.43 -17.76 -8.63
C VAL A 166 -3.79 -18.37 -8.34
N ASN A 167 -4.83 -17.66 -8.72
CA ASN A 167 -6.21 -18.14 -8.63
C ASN A 167 -6.54 -19.10 -9.77
N GLY A 168 -7.20 -20.21 -9.47
CA GLY A 168 -7.64 -21.20 -10.44
C GLY A 168 -8.95 -20.87 -11.14
N THR A 169 -10.00 -20.55 -10.38
CA THR A 169 -11.38 -20.35 -10.92
C THR A 169 -12.28 -19.45 -10.07
N ARG A 170 -11.93 -19.15 -8.86
CA ARG A 170 -12.61 -18.25 -7.90
C ARG A 170 -11.52 -17.60 -7.06
N ALA A 171 -11.79 -16.47 -6.44
CA ALA A 171 -10.88 -15.89 -5.47
C ALA A 171 -10.74 -16.82 -4.23
N PRO A 172 -9.77 -17.73 -4.20
CA PRO A 172 -9.62 -18.67 -3.10
C PRO A 172 -8.89 -18.02 -1.93
N ASN A 173 -9.24 -18.49 -0.73
CA ASN A 173 -8.57 -18.12 0.50
C ASN A 173 -7.44 -19.11 0.79
N LEU A 174 -6.26 -18.60 1.10
CA LEU A 174 -5.17 -19.37 1.67
C LEU A 174 -4.95 -18.92 3.11
N SER A 175 -5.25 -19.75 4.08
CA SER A 175 -5.01 -19.49 5.50
C SER A 175 -3.81 -20.31 5.98
N LEU A 176 -2.79 -19.65 6.55
CA LEU A 176 -1.62 -20.31 7.10
C LEU A 176 -1.56 -20.07 8.62
N TRP A 177 -1.71 -21.14 9.39
CA TRP A 177 -1.55 -21.12 10.85
C TRP A 177 -0.10 -21.25 11.31
N PRO A 178 0.80 -22.00 10.61
CA PRO A 178 2.22 -21.96 10.95
C PRO A 178 2.87 -20.64 10.51
N PRO A 179 3.91 -20.16 11.22
CA PRO A 179 4.74 -19.06 10.78
C PRO A 179 5.27 -19.28 9.37
N LEU A 180 5.36 -18.19 8.59
CA LEU A 180 5.92 -18.21 7.24
C LEU A 180 7.18 -17.36 7.19
N THR A 181 8.28 -17.94 6.70
CA THR A 181 9.51 -17.21 6.38
C THR A 181 9.73 -17.18 4.87
N ILE A 182 9.86 -15.98 4.30
CA ILE A 182 10.39 -15.80 2.96
C ILE A 182 11.88 -15.55 3.10
N ALA A 183 12.70 -16.54 2.75
CA ALA A 183 14.14 -16.52 2.95
C ALA A 183 14.83 -15.52 2.01
N GLU A 184 16.09 -15.20 2.29
CA GLU A 184 16.95 -14.45 1.37
C GLU A 184 17.04 -15.19 0.02
N GLY A 185 16.79 -14.47 -1.09
CA GLY A 185 16.66 -15.08 -2.42
C GLY A 185 15.30 -15.71 -2.72
N GLY A 186 14.46 -15.93 -1.68
CA GLY A 186 13.06 -16.35 -1.86
C GLY A 186 12.15 -15.19 -2.28
N ALA A 187 11.11 -15.51 -3.02
CA ALA A 187 10.09 -14.53 -3.41
C ALA A 187 8.70 -15.17 -3.39
N LEU A 188 7.73 -14.49 -2.80
CA LEU A 188 6.31 -14.85 -2.88
C LEU A 188 5.56 -13.77 -3.65
N THR A 189 4.96 -14.13 -4.76
CA THR A 189 4.11 -13.24 -5.56
C THR A 189 2.66 -13.75 -5.54
N LEU A 190 1.72 -12.88 -5.25
CA LEU A 190 0.29 -13.18 -5.33
C LEU A 190 -0.29 -12.54 -6.59
N GLU A 191 -1.01 -13.32 -7.41
CA GLU A 191 -1.62 -12.86 -8.64
C GLU A 191 -3.04 -13.40 -8.83
N GLY A 192 -3.83 -12.74 -9.67
CA GLY A 192 -5.14 -13.22 -10.10
C GLY A 192 -6.22 -13.25 -9.02
N GLY A 193 -6.11 -12.46 -7.96
CA GLY A 193 -7.16 -12.33 -6.94
C GLY A 193 -7.08 -13.37 -5.82
N VAL A 194 -5.88 -13.70 -5.38
CA VAL A 194 -5.64 -14.55 -4.20
C VAL A 194 -5.85 -13.74 -2.91
N PHE A 195 -6.59 -14.33 -1.96
CA PHE A 195 -6.73 -13.84 -0.60
C PHE A 195 -5.85 -14.68 0.33
N PHE A 196 -4.84 -14.04 0.91
CA PHE A 196 -3.89 -14.69 1.81
C PHE A 196 -4.09 -14.20 3.25
N TYR A 197 -4.37 -15.15 4.15
CA TYR A 197 -4.59 -14.94 5.58
C TYR A 197 -3.48 -15.60 6.39
N PRO A 198 -2.37 -14.92 6.68
CA PRO A 198 -1.41 -15.41 7.66
C PRO A 198 -2.01 -15.29 9.06
N CYS A 199 -2.16 -16.43 9.72
CA CYS A 199 -2.74 -16.51 11.07
C CYS A 199 -1.69 -16.46 12.20
N ASP A 200 -0.41 -16.42 11.84
CA ASP A 200 0.75 -16.24 12.72
C ASP A 200 1.69 -15.19 12.09
N SER A 201 2.98 -15.31 12.31
CA SER A 201 3.99 -14.39 11.81
C SER A 201 4.37 -14.65 10.35
N VAL A 202 4.64 -13.57 9.64
CA VAL A 202 5.33 -13.59 8.34
C VAL A 202 6.63 -12.81 8.48
N THR A 203 7.75 -13.50 8.22
CA THR A 203 9.09 -12.90 8.21
C THR A 203 9.59 -12.82 6.76
N VAL A 204 9.94 -11.63 6.32
CA VAL A 204 10.39 -11.38 4.95
C VAL A 204 11.87 -10.98 4.96
N ASN A 205 12.74 -11.91 4.52
CA ASN A 205 14.16 -11.66 4.26
C ASN A 205 14.41 -11.51 2.74
N GLY A 206 13.52 -12.08 1.92
CA GLY A 206 13.48 -11.96 0.46
C GLY A 206 12.41 -10.96 0.01
N SER A 207 11.49 -11.36 -0.86
CA SER A 207 10.45 -10.48 -1.37
C SER A 207 9.03 -11.04 -1.26
N LEU A 208 8.06 -10.19 -0.90
CA LEU A 208 6.62 -10.47 -0.96
C LEU A 208 5.97 -9.43 -1.87
N THR A 209 5.32 -9.87 -2.94
CA THR A 209 4.57 -9.00 -3.85
C THR A 209 3.08 -9.31 -3.77
N VAL A 210 2.29 -8.31 -3.43
CA VAL A 210 0.82 -8.38 -3.41
C VAL A 210 0.31 -7.77 -4.71
N GLY A 211 0.01 -8.61 -5.68
CA GLY A 211 -0.44 -8.22 -7.02
C GLY A 211 -1.81 -7.55 -7.03
N ALA A 212 -2.15 -6.94 -8.15
CA ALA A 212 -3.47 -6.32 -8.34
C ALA A 212 -4.60 -7.34 -8.12
N GLY A 213 -5.62 -6.94 -7.39
CA GLY A 213 -6.75 -7.79 -7.01
C GLY A 213 -6.48 -8.77 -5.87
N CYS A 214 -5.23 -8.90 -5.42
CA CYS A 214 -4.86 -9.77 -4.30
C CYS A 214 -4.88 -9.03 -2.97
N GLU A 215 -5.06 -9.78 -1.89
CA GLU A 215 -5.08 -9.24 -0.54
C GLU A 215 -4.25 -10.12 0.41
N VAL A 216 -3.44 -9.50 1.27
CA VAL A 216 -2.78 -10.14 2.42
C VAL A 216 -3.36 -9.52 3.67
N ILE A 217 -3.96 -10.33 4.53
CA ILE A 217 -4.81 -9.87 5.61
C ILE A 217 -4.38 -10.49 6.94
N PHE A 218 -3.80 -9.67 7.81
CA PHE A 218 -3.43 -10.02 9.19
C PHE A 218 -4.57 -9.60 10.12
N GLU A 219 -5.50 -10.50 10.41
CA GLU A 219 -6.67 -10.22 11.26
C GLU A 219 -6.69 -11.02 12.57
N VAL A 220 -5.87 -12.05 12.70
CA VAL A 220 -5.82 -12.89 13.90
C VAL A 220 -5.00 -12.20 14.99
N ASP A 221 -5.45 -12.35 16.24
CA ASP A 221 -4.74 -11.86 17.41
C ASP A 221 -3.29 -12.39 17.41
N GLN A 222 -2.33 -11.48 17.61
CA GLN A 222 -0.89 -11.79 17.65
C GLN A 222 -0.30 -12.21 16.29
N SER A 223 -0.87 -11.79 15.15
CA SER A 223 -0.20 -11.93 13.87
C SER A 223 0.84 -10.82 13.66
N PHE A 224 1.99 -11.18 13.06
CA PHE A 224 3.12 -10.26 12.90
C PHE A 224 3.63 -10.24 11.47
N LEU A 225 3.88 -9.05 10.93
CA LEU A 225 4.66 -8.90 9.70
C LEU A 225 5.99 -8.25 10.06
N THR A 226 7.07 -8.98 9.84
CA THR A 226 8.44 -8.49 10.04
C THR A 226 9.17 -8.47 8.70
N ILE A 227 9.62 -7.31 8.27
CA ILE A 227 10.44 -7.13 7.08
C ILE A 227 11.86 -6.85 7.58
N ASN A 228 12.75 -7.81 7.41
CA ASN A 228 14.14 -7.70 7.86
C ASN A 228 14.98 -6.89 6.86
N GLN A 229 16.20 -6.52 7.26
CA GLN A 229 17.13 -5.82 6.40
C GLN A 229 17.39 -6.64 5.11
N GLY A 230 17.25 -6.01 3.95
CA GLY A 230 17.30 -6.68 2.65
C GLY A 230 15.96 -7.25 2.17
N GLY A 231 15.00 -7.46 3.07
CA GLY A 231 13.65 -7.90 2.71
C GLY A 231 12.81 -6.77 2.09
N THR A 232 11.91 -7.13 1.19
CA THR A 232 11.01 -6.17 0.52
C THR A 232 9.58 -6.69 0.50
N VAL A 233 8.62 -5.84 0.85
CA VAL A 233 7.19 -6.09 0.62
C VAL A 233 6.67 -5.02 -0.32
N THR A 234 5.96 -5.42 -1.38
CA THR A 234 5.42 -4.50 -2.38
C THR A 234 3.94 -4.76 -2.62
N THR A 235 3.10 -3.72 -2.55
CA THR A 235 1.73 -3.79 -3.06
C THR A 235 1.68 -3.18 -4.48
N GLN A 236 0.96 -3.81 -5.40
CA GLN A 236 0.87 -3.38 -6.80
C GLN A 236 -0.34 -2.46 -7.04
N PRO A 237 -0.24 -1.49 -7.95
CA PRO A 237 -1.36 -0.63 -8.33
C PRO A 237 -2.47 -1.42 -9.03
N ALA A 238 -3.63 -0.76 -9.22
CA ALA A 238 -4.74 -1.34 -9.97
C ALA A 238 -4.34 -1.65 -11.42
N GLY A 239 -4.76 -2.81 -11.92
CA GLY A 239 -4.69 -3.15 -13.34
C GLY A 239 -5.95 -2.68 -14.09
N GLU A 240 -6.02 -2.96 -15.41
CA GLU A 240 -7.07 -2.45 -16.30
C GLU A 240 -8.51 -2.81 -15.84
N ASN A 241 -8.73 -3.96 -15.22
CA ASN A 241 -10.03 -4.41 -14.71
C ASN A 241 -9.95 -4.97 -13.28
N THR A 242 -8.91 -4.58 -12.54
CA THR A 242 -8.68 -5.07 -11.18
C THR A 242 -8.42 -3.90 -10.24
N ILE A 243 -8.78 -4.08 -8.97
CA ILE A 243 -8.39 -3.17 -7.90
C ILE A 243 -6.92 -3.37 -7.56
N SER A 244 -6.29 -2.37 -6.93
CA SER A 244 -4.90 -2.49 -6.44
C SER A 244 -4.76 -3.59 -5.38
N GLY A 245 -3.55 -4.15 -5.27
CA GLY A 245 -3.20 -5.09 -4.21
C GLY A 245 -3.34 -4.46 -2.82
N LEU A 246 -3.81 -5.24 -1.85
CA LEU A 246 -4.05 -4.79 -0.48
C LEU A 246 -3.17 -5.55 0.52
N LEU A 247 -2.43 -4.80 1.33
CA LEU A 247 -1.87 -5.28 2.59
C LEU A 247 -2.70 -4.72 3.74
N SER A 248 -3.36 -5.59 4.51
CA SER A 248 -4.22 -5.21 5.63
C SER A 248 -3.65 -5.70 6.96
N LEU A 249 -3.49 -4.77 7.91
CA LEU A 249 -2.99 -5.01 9.26
C LEU A 249 -4.11 -4.73 10.26
N GLY A 250 -4.67 -5.80 10.83
CA GLY A 250 -5.74 -5.74 11.81
C GLY A 250 -5.35 -5.03 13.11
N LYS A 251 -6.30 -4.99 14.06
CA LYS A 251 -6.15 -4.25 15.31
C LYS A 251 -4.95 -4.74 16.15
N ASP A 252 -4.77 -6.04 16.22
CA ASP A 252 -3.75 -6.68 17.07
C ASP A 252 -2.54 -7.16 16.24
N ALA A 253 -2.54 -6.89 14.93
CA ALA A 253 -1.39 -7.15 14.08
C ALA A 253 -0.27 -6.14 14.32
N ALA A 254 0.98 -6.61 14.38
CA ALA A 254 2.15 -5.76 14.51
C ALA A 254 3.01 -5.77 13.25
N LEU A 255 3.43 -4.58 12.82
CA LEU A 255 4.32 -4.37 11.69
C LEU A 255 5.72 -3.99 12.18
N THR A 256 6.75 -4.67 11.72
CA THR A 256 8.16 -4.29 11.91
C THR A 256 8.82 -4.12 10.56
N VAL A 257 9.39 -2.94 10.29
CA VAL A 257 10.03 -2.60 9.01
C VAL A 257 11.49 -2.23 9.26
N ASN A 258 12.39 -3.18 9.00
CA ASN A 258 13.84 -2.98 8.99
C ASN A 258 14.39 -3.04 7.55
N GLY A 259 13.58 -3.48 6.60
CA GLY A 259 13.81 -3.54 5.17
C GLY A 259 12.99 -2.49 4.43
N ALA A 260 12.41 -2.86 3.28
CA ALA A 260 11.59 -1.98 2.46
C ALA A 260 10.11 -2.42 2.43
N LEU A 261 9.19 -1.46 2.64
CA LEU A 261 7.77 -1.63 2.34
C LEU A 261 7.37 -0.58 1.31
N VAL A 262 6.98 -1.04 0.12
CA VAL A 262 6.65 -0.21 -1.03
C VAL A 262 5.15 -0.28 -1.29
N ASN A 263 4.45 0.80 -1.00
CA ASN A 263 2.99 0.86 -1.17
C ASN A 263 2.60 1.56 -2.47
N ASN A 264 2.57 0.82 -3.58
CA ASN A 264 2.01 1.27 -4.86
C ASN A 264 0.53 0.88 -5.03
N GLY A 265 0.01 0.07 -4.10
CA GLY A 265 -1.38 -0.37 -4.05
C GLY A 265 -2.13 0.27 -2.89
N ARG A 266 -2.65 -0.56 -1.99
CA ARG A 266 -3.38 -0.15 -0.78
C ARG A 266 -2.75 -0.74 0.47
N LEU A 267 -2.56 0.10 1.48
CA LEU A 267 -2.17 -0.30 2.82
C LEU A 267 -3.32 0.01 3.79
N SER A 268 -3.77 -0.98 4.55
CA SER A 268 -4.84 -0.82 5.54
C SER A 268 -4.31 -1.07 6.94
N VAL A 269 -4.65 -0.18 7.87
CA VAL A 269 -4.21 -0.26 9.27
C VAL A 269 -5.37 -0.03 10.23
N SER A 270 -5.30 -0.68 11.41
CA SER A 270 -6.36 -0.64 12.42
C SER A 270 -5.87 -0.24 13.82
N ASN A 271 -4.60 0.17 13.97
CA ASN A 271 -4.04 0.68 15.21
C ASN A 271 -3.05 1.82 14.99
N MET A 272 -2.80 2.62 16.03
CA MET A 272 -1.95 3.84 15.96
C MET A 272 -0.49 3.54 15.64
N GLU A 273 0.06 2.44 16.14
CA GLU A 273 1.45 2.07 15.90
C GLU A 273 1.69 1.80 14.41
N ASN A 274 0.83 0.98 13.81
CA ASN A 274 0.89 0.70 12.37
C ASN A 274 0.55 1.95 11.53
N LEU A 275 -0.34 2.84 11.99
CA LEU A 275 -0.63 4.10 11.33
C LEU A 275 0.62 4.98 11.22
N LYS A 276 1.37 5.14 12.30
CA LYS A 276 2.61 5.93 12.32
C LYS A 276 3.66 5.38 11.35
N LYS A 277 3.80 4.06 11.28
CA LYS A 277 4.68 3.39 10.32
C LYS A 277 4.20 3.56 8.88
N ALA A 278 2.90 3.35 8.63
CA ALA A 278 2.29 3.51 7.31
C ALA A 278 2.41 4.95 6.78
N ALA A 279 2.23 5.95 7.62
CA ALA A 279 2.37 7.36 7.25
C ALA A 279 3.78 7.72 6.75
N SER A 280 4.82 7.05 7.26
CA SER A 280 6.20 7.24 6.81
C SER A 280 6.53 6.55 5.48
N ILE A 281 5.68 5.60 5.07
CA ILE A 281 5.86 4.83 3.82
C ILE A 281 5.20 5.57 2.64
N GLY A 282 4.07 6.23 2.89
CA GLY A 282 3.28 6.92 1.86
C GLY A 282 2.38 5.98 1.05
N GLY A 283 1.82 6.51 -0.04
CA GLY A 283 0.84 5.81 -0.89
C GLY A 283 -0.59 5.86 -0.33
N ASP A 284 -1.52 5.19 -1.02
CA ASP A 284 -2.92 5.13 -0.60
C ASP A 284 -3.07 4.35 0.71
N LEU A 285 -3.79 4.94 1.67
CA LEU A 285 -3.94 4.41 3.02
C LEU A 285 -5.42 4.20 3.37
N THR A 286 -5.70 3.10 4.05
CA THR A 286 -7.02 2.83 4.63
C THR A 286 -6.92 2.77 6.15
N LEU A 287 -7.72 3.56 6.84
CA LEU A 287 -7.99 3.41 8.28
C LEU A 287 -9.21 2.50 8.42
N ASN A 288 -8.99 1.27 8.89
CA ASN A 288 -10.05 0.29 9.05
C ASN A 288 -10.32 0.02 10.53
N ARG A 289 -11.53 0.33 11.02
CA ARG A 289 -11.91 0.14 12.43
C ARG A 289 -10.90 0.75 13.39
N MET A 290 -10.57 2.02 13.16
CA MET A 290 -9.49 2.72 13.82
C MET A 290 -9.99 3.48 15.06
N THR A 291 -9.21 3.42 16.14
CA THR A 291 -9.35 4.33 17.30
C THR A 291 -8.11 5.20 17.38
N ILE A 292 -8.31 6.51 17.36
CA ILE A 292 -7.27 7.53 17.56
C ILE A 292 -7.11 7.74 19.06
N THR A 293 -5.94 7.46 19.60
CA THR A 293 -5.66 7.47 21.04
C THR A 293 -4.84 8.68 21.49
N GLU A 294 -4.36 9.49 20.54
CA GLU A 294 -3.53 10.67 20.79
C GLU A 294 -3.67 11.67 19.63
N ASP A 295 -3.20 12.89 19.83
CA ASP A 295 -3.11 13.87 18.76
C ASP A 295 -2.10 13.41 17.70
N TYR A 296 -2.57 13.28 16.46
CA TYR A 296 -1.73 12.85 15.35
C TYR A 296 -2.00 13.65 14.09
N THR A 297 -0.94 14.11 13.43
CA THR A 297 -1.03 14.71 12.11
C THR A 297 -0.62 13.69 11.05
N LEU A 298 -1.54 13.36 10.17
CA LEU A 298 -1.34 12.47 9.04
C LEU A 298 -1.20 13.31 7.77
N ASP A 299 0.01 13.35 7.21
CA ASP A 299 0.27 13.94 5.91
C ASP A 299 0.17 12.85 4.84
N MET A 300 -0.76 13.01 3.92
CA MET A 300 -1.02 12.02 2.87
C MET A 300 -0.23 12.28 1.58
N GLN A 301 0.55 13.35 1.51
CA GLN A 301 1.44 13.64 0.36
C GLN A 301 0.77 13.52 -1.02
N GLY A 302 -0.50 13.89 -1.13
CA GLY A 302 -1.30 13.80 -2.35
C GLY A 302 -2.03 12.48 -2.56
N ASN A 303 -1.84 11.47 -1.71
CA ASN A 303 -2.47 10.17 -1.83
C ASN A 303 -3.90 10.14 -1.29
N LEU A 304 -4.64 9.08 -1.60
CA LEU A 304 -6.00 8.84 -1.13
C LEU A 304 -6.00 8.31 0.31
N LEU A 305 -6.82 8.89 1.17
CA LEU A 305 -7.17 8.31 2.46
C LEU A 305 -8.57 7.71 2.40
N THR A 306 -8.69 6.42 2.69
CA THR A 306 -9.97 5.73 2.85
C THR A 306 -10.24 5.45 4.33
N ILE A 307 -11.47 5.65 4.80
CA ILE A 307 -11.88 5.30 6.16
C ILE A 307 -13.01 4.28 6.05
N THR A 308 -12.86 3.14 6.74
CA THR A 308 -13.83 2.03 6.72
C THR A 308 -14.11 1.51 8.13
N GLY A 309 -15.24 0.86 8.31
CA GLY A 309 -15.69 0.31 9.60
C GLY A 309 -16.08 1.39 10.60
N PHE A 310 -15.14 1.92 11.35
CA PHE A 310 -15.34 3.07 12.24
C PHE A 310 -14.06 3.89 12.43
N LEU A 311 -14.21 5.14 12.79
CA LEU A 311 -13.14 6.02 13.25
C LEU A 311 -13.58 6.66 14.58
N ASN A 312 -13.01 6.16 15.68
CA ASN A 312 -13.27 6.64 17.02
C ASN A 312 -12.11 7.49 17.54
N PHE A 313 -12.40 8.32 18.54
CA PHE A 313 -11.42 9.17 19.21
C PHE A 313 -11.53 8.95 20.72
N GLU A 314 -10.39 8.75 21.39
CA GLU A 314 -10.31 8.84 22.85
C GLU A 314 -10.40 10.30 23.31
N ASP A 315 -10.69 10.50 24.59
CA ASP A 315 -10.85 11.84 25.14
C ASP A 315 -9.57 12.68 24.96
N GLY A 316 -9.72 13.82 24.29
CA GLY A 316 -8.63 14.74 23.98
C GLY A 316 -7.82 14.39 22.74
N ALA A 317 -8.03 13.23 22.14
CA ALA A 317 -7.31 12.85 20.92
C ALA A 317 -7.91 13.49 19.65
N ASN A 318 -7.06 13.87 18.71
CA ASN A 318 -7.47 14.41 17.42
C ASN A 318 -6.61 13.87 16.28
N LEU A 319 -7.23 13.58 15.15
CA LEU A 319 -6.55 13.26 13.89
C LEU A 319 -6.61 14.48 12.96
N THR A 320 -5.47 15.03 12.63
CA THR A 320 -5.36 16.09 11.63
C THR A 320 -4.90 15.49 10.29
N VAL A 321 -5.75 15.53 9.28
CA VAL A 321 -5.44 15.02 7.92
C VAL A 321 -5.08 16.17 7.02
N LYS A 322 -3.88 16.11 6.43
CA LYS A 322 -3.36 17.11 5.49
C LYS A 322 -2.95 16.48 4.17
N ASN A 323 -2.93 17.30 3.13
CA ASN A 323 -2.38 16.97 1.81
C ASN A 323 -2.92 15.66 1.20
N ALA A 324 -4.10 15.17 1.65
CA ALA A 324 -4.75 14.09 0.96
C ALA A 324 -5.33 14.59 -0.38
N SER A 325 -5.23 13.77 -1.43
CA SER A 325 -5.97 14.06 -2.68
C SER A 325 -7.46 14.17 -2.40
N ARG A 326 -7.95 13.31 -1.52
CA ARG A 326 -9.26 13.35 -0.86
C ARG A 326 -9.30 12.32 0.28
N VAL A 327 -10.30 12.46 1.13
CA VAL A 327 -10.71 11.43 2.11
C VAL A 327 -12.01 10.81 1.62
N ASP A 328 -12.04 9.49 1.46
CA ASP A 328 -13.26 8.72 1.16
C ASP A 328 -13.70 7.95 2.42
N ALA A 329 -14.83 8.35 3.00
CA ALA A 329 -15.42 7.71 4.17
C ALA A 329 -16.76 7.06 3.80
N THR A 330 -16.73 5.76 3.47
CA THR A 330 -17.91 5.02 3.05
C THR A 330 -18.35 4.04 4.13
N GLY A 331 -19.59 4.12 4.55
CA GLY A 331 -20.12 3.25 5.61
C GLY A 331 -19.63 3.62 7.02
N VAL A 332 -19.11 4.81 7.21
CA VAL A 332 -18.46 5.25 8.46
C VAL A 332 -19.08 6.53 8.97
N THR A 333 -19.24 6.63 10.28
CA THR A 333 -19.55 7.88 10.97
C THR A 333 -18.25 8.63 11.28
N ILE A 334 -18.13 9.88 10.82
CA ILE A 334 -17.06 10.79 11.22
C ILE A 334 -17.53 11.53 12.47
N SER A 335 -16.90 11.22 13.62
CA SER A 335 -17.24 11.82 14.91
C SER A 335 -16.28 12.92 15.38
N GLY A 336 -15.12 13.06 14.72
CA GLY A 336 -14.05 13.99 15.07
C GLY A 336 -13.05 14.18 13.95
N GLY A 337 -11.91 14.75 14.28
CA GLY A 337 -10.81 14.99 13.33
C GLY A 337 -10.85 16.37 12.67
N SER A 338 -9.72 16.77 12.11
CA SER A 338 -9.52 18.01 11.37
C SER A 338 -9.04 17.71 9.95
N TYR A 339 -9.82 18.06 8.94
CA TYR A 339 -9.59 17.65 7.54
C TYR A 339 -9.30 18.89 6.68
N TYR A 340 -8.04 19.01 6.25
CA TYR A 340 -7.56 20.11 5.39
C TYR A 340 -7.59 19.76 3.89
N CYS A 341 -8.41 18.82 3.51
CA CYS A 341 -8.52 18.26 2.16
C CYS A 341 -9.99 17.98 1.83
N PRO A 342 -10.33 17.69 0.55
CA PRO A 342 -11.67 17.27 0.19
C PRO A 342 -12.09 16.00 0.91
N VAL A 343 -13.34 15.95 1.40
CA VAL A 343 -13.90 14.78 2.08
C VAL A 343 -15.16 14.33 1.36
N ASN A 344 -15.16 13.08 0.91
CA ASN A 344 -16.35 12.42 0.41
C ASN A 344 -16.90 11.50 1.48
N VAL A 345 -18.16 11.68 1.80
CA VAL A 345 -18.87 10.83 2.76
C VAL A 345 -20.00 10.14 2.03
N GLY A 346 -20.07 8.83 2.15
CA GLY A 346 -21.13 8.06 1.52
C GLY A 346 -21.64 7.03 2.50
N ASN A 347 -22.91 6.97 2.75
CA ASN A 347 -23.64 5.81 3.18
C ASN A 347 -25.01 6.07 3.81
N ALA A 348 -25.59 4.93 4.27
CA ALA A 348 -26.97 4.73 4.66
C ALA A 348 -27.36 5.40 5.98
N GLU A 349 -26.49 5.60 6.97
CA GLU A 349 -26.86 6.12 8.28
C GLU A 349 -25.77 7.00 8.91
N GLY A 350 -26.15 8.18 9.38
CA GLY A 350 -25.40 9.05 10.27
C GLY A 350 -23.91 9.28 9.96
N VAL A 351 -23.64 10.11 8.97
CA VAL A 351 -22.31 10.17 8.39
C VAL A 351 -21.36 11.18 9.03
N ILE A 352 -21.88 12.25 9.64
CA ILE A 352 -21.05 13.25 10.31
C ILE A 352 -21.73 13.64 11.63
N THR A 353 -21.04 13.38 12.73
CA THR A 353 -21.48 13.74 14.08
C THR A 353 -20.54 14.74 14.77
N GLY A 354 -19.38 15.01 14.17
CA GLY A 354 -18.36 15.92 14.68
C GLY A 354 -17.27 16.18 13.64
N GLY A 355 -16.18 16.82 14.08
CA GLY A 355 -15.03 17.13 13.24
C GLY A 355 -15.04 18.54 12.64
N SER A 356 -13.87 18.97 12.16
CA SER A 356 -13.64 20.26 11.50
C SER A 356 -13.18 20.06 10.06
N PHE A 357 -13.91 20.63 9.12
CA PHE A 357 -13.70 20.43 7.68
C PHE A 357 -13.28 21.75 7.02
N TYR A 358 -12.01 21.86 6.71
CA TYR A 358 -11.41 23.01 6.05
C TYR A 358 -11.46 22.88 4.51
N GLY A 359 -11.49 21.65 4.00
CA GLY A 359 -11.76 21.34 2.60
C GLY A 359 -13.25 21.15 2.30
N PRO A 360 -13.64 21.08 1.01
CA PRO A 360 -15.02 20.83 0.63
C PRO A 360 -15.48 19.43 1.05
N VAL A 361 -16.73 19.34 1.52
CA VAL A 361 -17.35 18.07 1.91
C VAL A 361 -18.45 17.72 0.92
N THR A 362 -18.39 16.52 0.36
CA THR A 362 -19.43 15.98 -0.52
C THR A 362 -20.09 14.77 0.12
N VAL A 363 -21.38 14.87 0.37
CA VAL A 363 -22.19 13.75 0.89
C VAL A 363 -22.88 13.06 -0.28
N LYS A 364 -22.48 11.80 -0.52
CA LYS A 364 -23.05 10.96 -1.59
C LYS A 364 -24.17 10.09 -1.05
N LYS A 365 -25.31 10.09 -1.73
CA LYS A 365 -26.42 9.17 -1.48
C LYS A 365 -26.14 7.84 -2.17
N ILE A 366 -26.32 6.73 -1.46
CA ILE A 366 -26.14 5.39 -2.03
C ILE A 366 -27.49 4.76 -2.44
N SER A 367 -28.57 5.08 -1.73
CA SER A 367 -29.92 4.60 -2.10
C SER A 367 -31.00 5.64 -1.79
N ASP A 368 -32.16 5.50 -2.43
CA ASP A 368 -33.29 6.39 -2.19
C ASP A 368 -33.99 6.14 -0.85
N ALA A 369 -33.72 5.01 -0.20
CA ALA A 369 -34.42 4.58 1.00
C ALA A 369 -33.88 5.15 2.32
N THR A 370 -32.60 5.59 2.38
CA THR A 370 -32.00 6.03 3.63
C THR A 370 -31.16 7.30 3.41
N PRO A 371 -31.61 8.46 3.89
CA PRO A 371 -30.85 9.70 3.76
C PRO A 371 -29.64 9.70 4.71
N ALA A 372 -28.56 10.32 4.26
CA ALA A 372 -27.41 10.60 5.12
C ALA A 372 -27.77 11.67 6.16
N TYR A 373 -27.33 11.49 7.41
CA TYR A 373 -27.60 12.44 8.47
C TYR A 373 -26.32 13.15 8.92
N ILE A 374 -26.41 14.48 9.07
CA ILE A 374 -25.38 15.30 9.71
C ILE A 374 -25.96 15.83 11.01
N SER A 375 -25.32 15.49 12.13
CA SER A 375 -25.77 15.92 13.46
C SER A 375 -24.70 16.67 14.25
N GLY A 376 -23.56 16.94 13.63
CA GLY A 376 -22.44 17.68 14.21
C GLY A 376 -21.43 18.09 13.15
N GLY A 377 -20.39 18.79 13.55
CA GLY A 377 -19.28 19.21 12.72
C GLY A 377 -19.26 20.68 12.36
N THR A 378 -18.07 21.20 12.10
CA THR A 378 -17.78 22.56 11.65
C THR A 378 -17.26 22.55 10.24
N PHE A 379 -17.90 23.27 9.33
CA PHE A 379 -17.60 23.31 7.91
C PHE A 379 -17.12 24.72 7.55
N TYR A 380 -15.85 24.86 7.22
CA TYR A 380 -15.22 26.10 6.77
C TYR A 380 -15.25 26.27 5.25
N ASN A 381 -15.67 25.22 4.54
CA ASN A 381 -15.80 25.21 3.10
C ASN A 381 -17.18 24.68 2.69
N GLU A 382 -17.39 24.49 1.40
CA GLU A 382 -18.66 24.08 0.82
C GLU A 382 -19.06 22.68 1.28
N LEU A 383 -20.31 22.52 1.72
CA LEU A 383 -20.95 21.25 2.02
C LEU A 383 -21.98 20.94 0.94
N LYS A 384 -21.76 19.91 0.15
CA LYS A 384 -22.60 19.51 -0.99
C LYS A 384 -23.21 18.13 -0.82
N GLY A 385 -24.26 17.88 -1.59
CA GLY A 385 -24.85 16.56 -1.75
C GLY A 385 -26.20 16.41 -1.11
N SER A 386 -26.64 15.17 -0.87
CA SER A 386 -27.96 14.84 -0.36
C SER A 386 -27.87 14.38 1.09
N TYR A 387 -28.25 15.22 2.02
CA TYR A 387 -28.22 14.95 3.46
C TYR A 387 -29.39 15.62 4.18
N ILE A 388 -29.68 15.13 5.37
CA ILE A 388 -30.61 15.76 6.33
C ILE A 388 -29.81 16.18 7.56
N THR A 389 -30.02 17.40 8.04
CA THR A 389 -29.44 17.86 9.32
C THR A 389 -30.31 17.40 10.48
N LYS A 390 -29.70 16.74 11.47
CA LYS A 390 -30.33 16.41 12.76
C LYS A 390 -29.75 17.30 13.84
N GLY A 391 -30.26 18.54 13.92
CA GLY A 391 -29.81 19.58 14.82
C GLY A 391 -30.04 20.96 14.22
N CYS A 392 -29.67 21.99 14.96
CA CYS A 392 -29.74 23.37 14.51
C CYS A 392 -28.51 23.72 13.68
N ILE A 393 -28.71 24.56 12.67
CA ILE A 393 -27.62 25.11 11.85
C ILE A 393 -27.21 26.45 12.43
N VAL A 394 -25.92 26.59 12.78
CA VAL A 394 -25.32 27.87 13.14
C VAL A 394 -24.42 28.34 12.00
N THR A 395 -24.79 29.43 11.37
CA THR A 395 -24.04 30.05 10.29
C THR A 395 -23.21 31.21 10.83
N PHE A 396 -21.93 31.17 10.61
CA PHE A 396 -20.99 32.23 10.99
C PHE A 396 -20.68 33.08 9.75
N MET A 397 -21.02 34.36 9.81
CA MET A 397 -20.86 35.32 8.73
C MET A 397 -19.72 36.28 8.99
N ASN A 398 -18.81 36.44 8.01
CA ASN A 398 -17.83 37.52 8.01
C ASN A 398 -18.19 38.53 6.92
N GLY A 399 -18.88 39.59 7.31
CA GLY A 399 -19.54 40.48 6.36
C GLY A 399 -20.70 39.78 5.62
N SER A 400 -20.66 39.78 4.31
CA SER A 400 -21.65 39.10 3.45
C SER A 400 -21.29 37.65 3.13
N SER A 401 -20.10 37.19 3.51
CA SER A 401 -19.63 35.84 3.19
C SER A 401 -19.78 34.91 4.37
N GLN A 402 -20.23 33.69 4.12
CA GLN A 402 -20.19 32.61 5.11
C GLN A 402 -18.73 32.28 5.41
N TYR A 403 -18.38 32.33 6.69
CA TYR A 403 -17.07 31.98 7.21
C TYR A 403 -17.00 30.50 7.62
N ALA A 404 -18.01 30.06 8.36
CA ALA A 404 -18.17 28.67 8.76
C ALA A 404 -19.65 28.35 8.95
N MET A 405 -19.96 27.06 8.96
CA MET A 405 -21.27 26.52 9.32
C MET A 405 -21.08 25.39 10.34
N GLN A 406 -21.91 25.36 11.36
CA GLN A 406 -21.95 24.23 12.30
C GLN A 406 -23.33 23.58 12.29
N VAL A 407 -23.36 22.28 12.45
CA VAL A 407 -24.57 21.55 12.83
C VAL A 407 -24.41 21.17 14.29
N VAL A 408 -25.36 21.57 15.14
CA VAL A 408 -25.27 21.39 16.60
C VAL A 408 -26.55 20.81 17.16
N LYS A 409 -26.42 19.97 18.20
CA LYS A 409 -27.57 19.41 18.95
C LYS A 409 -27.96 20.23 20.15
N ASP A 410 -27.01 20.94 20.75
CA ASP A 410 -27.17 21.71 21.95
C ASP A 410 -26.47 23.08 21.80
N LYS A 411 -25.15 23.11 21.93
CA LYS A 411 -24.36 24.33 21.92
C LYS A 411 -23.49 24.42 20.68
N ALA A 412 -23.30 25.64 20.18
CA ALA A 412 -22.27 25.90 19.18
C ALA A 412 -20.91 26.09 19.86
N SER A 413 -19.84 25.81 19.15
CA SER A 413 -18.48 26.17 19.53
C SER A 413 -18.00 27.37 18.74
N ALA A 414 -17.08 28.17 19.28
CA ALA A 414 -16.46 29.24 18.52
C ALA A 414 -15.63 28.61 17.38
N PRO A 415 -15.88 28.97 16.11
CA PRO A 415 -15.00 28.55 15.03
C PRO A 415 -13.66 29.28 15.13
N ASP A 416 -12.69 28.89 14.33
CA ASP A 416 -11.41 29.59 14.23
C ASP A 416 -11.63 31.09 14.08
N THR A 417 -10.76 31.88 14.71
CA THR A 417 -10.89 33.35 14.66
C THR A 417 -10.62 33.86 13.25
N PRO A 418 -11.57 34.54 12.60
CA PRO A 418 -11.35 35.12 11.30
C PRO A 418 -10.33 36.27 11.37
N VAL A 419 -9.65 36.52 10.27
CA VAL A 419 -8.66 37.59 10.14
C VAL A 419 -9.16 38.64 9.15
N LYS A 420 -9.01 39.95 9.52
CA LYS A 420 -9.34 41.07 8.64
C LYS A 420 -8.27 42.16 8.80
N SER A 421 -7.60 42.50 7.68
CA SER A 421 -6.53 43.51 7.69
C SER A 421 -7.02 44.85 8.22
N GLY A 422 -6.29 45.42 9.17
CA GLY A 422 -6.61 46.72 9.80
C GLY A 422 -7.75 46.67 10.82
N TYR A 423 -8.24 45.49 11.17
CA TYR A 423 -9.30 45.32 12.16
C TYR A 423 -8.93 44.26 13.19
N ARG A 424 -9.41 44.45 14.43
CA ARG A 424 -9.36 43.47 15.51
C ARG A 424 -10.70 42.75 15.58
N PHE A 425 -10.70 41.45 15.65
CA PHE A 425 -11.91 40.65 15.89
C PHE A 425 -12.42 40.89 17.30
N VAL A 426 -13.71 41.22 17.44
CA VAL A 426 -14.37 41.50 18.73
C VAL A 426 -15.14 40.29 19.21
N GLY A 427 -15.68 39.52 18.31
CA GLY A 427 -16.48 38.34 18.64
C GLY A 427 -17.59 38.08 17.61
N TRP A 428 -18.28 37.02 17.87
CA TRP A 428 -19.49 36.64 17.15
C TRP A 428 -20.72 37.22 17.80
N TYR A 429 -21.67 37.75 17.02
CA TYR A 429 -22.83 38.46 17.49
C TYR A 429 -24.11 37.93 16.82
N ASN A 430 -25.18 37.78 17.64
CA ASN A 430 -26.54 37.65 17.15
C ASN A 430 -27.17 39.06 17.14
N GLY A 431 -27.32 39.64 15.98
CA GLY A 431 -27.70 41.06 15.84
C GLY A 431 -26.72 41.99 16.59
N ASN A 432 -27.18 42.63 17.65
CA ASN A 432 -26.36 43.55 18.43
C ASN A 432 -25.75 42.89 19.72
N ALA A 433 -26.20 41.71 20.09
CA ALA A 433 -25.73 41.02 21.29
C ALA A 433 -24.55 40.12 20.98
N LYS A 434 -23.47 40.24 21.75
CA LYS A 434 -22.34 39.32 21.68
C LYS A 434 -22.82 37.93 22.09
N TRP A 435 -22.55 36.93 21.26
CA TRP A 435 -22.96 35.55 21.50
C TRP A 435 -22.15 34.94 22.64
N ASN A 436 -22.88 34.29 23.58
CA ASN A 436 -22.27 33.42 24.58
C ASN A 436 -22.41 31.95 24.11
N PHE A 437 -21.30 31.29 23.88
CA PHE A 437 -21.27 29.89 23.41
C PHE A 437 -21.74 28.87 24.44
N ASP A 438 -21.96 29.28 25.70
CA ASP A 438 -22.63 28.45 26.70
C ASP A 438 -24.16 28.40 26.51
N THR A 439 -24.72 29.26 25.68
CA THR A 439 -26.16 29.32 25.40
C THR A 439 -26.57 28.15 24.50
N PRO A 440 -27.59 27.35 24.88
CA PRO A 440 -28.17 26.36 24.02
C PRO A 440 -28.75 26.97 22.73
N VAL A 441 -28.54 26.28 21.62
CA VAL A 441 -29.07 26.62 20.29
C VAL A 441 -30.30 25.75 20.04
N THR A 442 -31.49 26.38 20.07
CA THR A 442 -32.78 25.70 19.93
C THR A 442 -33.39 25.84 18.54
N GLU A 443 -32.87 26.74 17.72
CA GLU A 443 -33.28 27.02 16.35
C GLU A 443 -32.08 27.40 15.48
N ASN A 444 -32.26 27.44 14.18
CA ASN A 444 -31.19 27.88 13.26
C ASN A 444 -30.76 29.32 13.57
N LEU A 445 -29.47 29.55 13.62
CA LEU A 445 -28.88 30.79 14.13
C LEU A 445 -27.85 31.34 13.12
N THR A 446 -27.88 32.66 12.92
CA THR A 446 -26.82 33.35 12.19
C THR A 446 -26.04 34.26 13.10
N LEU A 447 -24.74 34.02 13.21
CA LEU A 447 -23.81 34.84 13.98
C LEU A 447 -22.91 35.63 13.03
N THR A 448 -22.76 36.91 13.29
CA THR A 448 -21.95 37.82 12.47
C THR A 448 -20.68 38.25 13.22
N ALA A 449 -19.55 38.21 12.51
CA ALA A 449 -18.29 38.72 13.05
C ALA A 449 -18.36 40.23 13.23
N LYS A 450 -18.07 40.72 14.45
CA LYS A 450 -17.85 42.15 14.68
C LYS A 450 -16.37 42.48 14.72
N TRP A 451 -16.09 43.63 14.16
CA TRP A 451 -14.74 44.12 13.93
C TRP A 451 -14.59 45.52 14.51
N GLU A 452 -13.48 45.76 15.15
CA GLU A 452 -13.05 47.07 15.60
C GLU A 452 -11.88 47.53 14.77
N LYS A 453 -12.00 48.72 14.15
CA LYS A 453 -10.91 49.29 13.34
C LYS A 453 -9.72 49.58 14.27
N ILE A 454 -8.56 49.12 13.90
CA ILE A 454 -7.33 49.48 14.59
C ILE A 454 -7.05 50.93 14.22
N HIS A 455 -7.33 51.85 15.17
CA HIS A 455 -6.99 53.26 15.01
C HIS A 455 -5.50 53.45 15.27
N THR A 456 -4.74 53.84 14.28
CA THR A 456 -3.29 54.10 14.38
C THR A 456 -2.94 55.46 14.99
N SER A 457 -3.84 56.03 15.85
CA SER A 457 -3.65 57.35 16.49
C SER A 457 -3.22 57.29 17.99
N ALA A 458 -2.82 56.13 18.48
CA ALA A 458 -1.97 56.06 19.69
C ALA A 458 -0.50 55.98 19.25
N PRO A 459 0.49 56.39 20.07
CA PRO A 459 1.91 56.21 19.73
C PRO A 459 2.07 54.78 19.26
N SER A 460 2.52 54.63 18.01
CA SER A 460 2.60 53.36 17.32
C SER A 460 3.31 52.37 18.25
N ALA A 461 2.61 51.37 18.73
CA ALA A 461 3.24 50.31 19.49
C ALA A 461 4.50 49.88 18.75
N PRO A 462 5.63 49.78 19.42
CA PRO A 462 6.89 49.45 18.75
C PRO A 462 6.68 48.25 17.86
N ARG A 463 7.03 48.41 16.60
CA ARG A 463 6.99 47.30 15.64
C ARG A 463 8.37 46.68 15.60
N TYR A 464 8.38 45.39 15.52
CA TYR A 464 9.59 44.58 15.49
C TYR A 464 9.67 43.88 14.15
N ASP A 465 10.85 43.82 13.58
CA ASP A 465 11.05 43.20 12.27
C ASP A 465 11.01 41.68 12.38
N VAL A 466 10.53 41.07 11.31
CA VAL A 466 10.56 39.63 11.08
C VAL A 466 11.56 39.37 9.96
N ALA A 467 12.74 38.96 10.34
CA ALA A 467 13.78 38.55 9.40
C ALA A 467 13.53 37.11 8.95
N VAL A 468 13.91 36.83 7.71
CA VAL A 468 13.92 35.48 7.17
C VAL A 468 15.34 35.15 6.79
N SER A 469 15.83 34.04 7.31
CA SER A 469 17.12 33.47 6.85
C SER A 469 16.88 32.72 5.57
N ASP A 470 17.63 33.02 4.53
CA ASP A 470 17.57 32.29 3.27
C ASP A 470 18.01 30.82 3.48
N GLY A 471 17.16 29.89 3.15
CA GLY A 471 17.46 28.47 3.13
C GLY A 471 17.69 27.99 1.69
N ALA A 472 18.63 27.09 1.50
CA ALA A 472 18.77 26.39 0.23
C ALA A 472 17.56 25.45 0.03
N HIS A 473 17.16 25.24 -1.24
CA HIS A 473 16.16 24.24 -1.63
C HIS A 473 14.71 24.53 -1.27
N GLY A 474 14.39 25.79 -0.97
CA GLY A 474 13.01 26.22 -0.73
C GLY A 474 12.95 27.73 -0.52
N SER A 475 11.77 28.24 -0.26
CA SER A 475 11.57 29.65 0.06
C SER A 475 10.66 29.80 1.27
N VAL A 476 10.95 30.84 2.04
CA VAL A 476 10.14 31.24 3.20
C VAL A 476 9.72 32.68 3.01
N THR A 477 8.46 32.95 3.20
CA THR A 477 7.93 34.33 3.19
C THR A 477 7.14 34.59 4.47
N VAL A 478 7.18 35.84 4.92
CA VAL A 478 6.45 36.25 6.13
C VAL A 478 5.54 37.42 5.84
N SER A 479 4.40 37.41 6.48
CA SER A 479 3.42 38.50 6.39
C SER A 479 2.73 38.73 7.74
N PRO A 480 2.84 39.96 8.29
CA PRO A 480 3.64 41.11 7.84
C PRO A 480 5.15 40.94 8.13
N LYS A 481 6.01 41.66 7.39
CA LYS A 481 7.47 41.70 7.61
C LYS A 481 7.89 42.47 8.88
N SER A 482 6.95 43.17 9.51
CA SER A 482 7.12 43.75 10.85
C SER A 482 5.79 43.79 11.56
N ALA A 483 5.78 43.50 12.84
CA ALA A 483 4.56 43.39 13.64
C ALA A 483 4.77 43.91 15.06
N SER A 484 3.73 44.38 15.71
CA SER A 484 3.78 44.71 17.12
C SER A 484 3.58 43.47 17.98
N LYS A 485 4.02 43.53 19.25
CA LYS A 485 3.81 42.51 20.26
C LYS A 485 2.36 42.01 20.25
N GLY A 486 2.16 40.72 20.28
CA GLY A 486 0.83 40.09 20.31
C GLY A 486 0.14 39.98 18.94
N SER A 487 0.72 40.52 17.87
CA SER A 487 0.20 40.36 16.51
C SER A 487 0.53 38.98 15.99
N THR A 488 -0.39 38.42 15.22
CA THR A 488 -0.13 37.16 14.49
C THR A 488 0.67 37.45 13.21
N VAL A 489 1.73 36.73 13.03
CA VAL A 489 2.55 36.72 11.79
C VAL A 489 2.34 35.38 11.11
N THR A 490 2.10 35.42 9.82
CA THR A 490 2.02 34.20 8.98
C THR A 490 3.34 33.97 8.29
N VAL A 491 3.84 32.76 8.41
CA VAL A 491 5.00 32.23 7.69
C VAL A 491 4.46 31.32 6.60
N THR A 492 4.88 31.51 5.38
CA THR A 492 4.58 30.62 4.26
C THR A 492 5.87 29.98 3.81
N VAL A 493 5.93 28.67 3.86
CA VAL A 493 7.05 27.84 3.45
C VAL A 493 6.70 27.16 2.15
N THR A 494 7.59 27.25 1.17
CA THR A 494 7.43 26.59 -0.13
C THR A 494 8.71 25.81 -0.41
N PRO A 495 8.71 24.49 -0.18
CA PRO A 495 9.82 23.63 -0.57
C PRO A 495 10.07 23.70 -2.08
N GLY A 496 11.32 23.60 -2.49
CA GLY A 496 11.71 23.47 -3.89
C GLY A 496 11.27 22.10 -4.46
N LYS A 497 11.29 21.98 -5.78
CA LYS A 497 10.95 20.70 -6.42
C LYS A 497 11.91 19.60 -5.94
N GLY A 498 11.36 18.52 -5.39
CA GLY A 498 12.14 17.40 -4.84
C GLY A 498 12.65 17.63 -3.41
N TYR A 499 12.08 18.60 -2.69
CA TYR A 499 12.45 18.87 -1.31
C TYR A 499 11.20 18.97 -0.42
N ALA A 500 11.36 18.55 0.83
CA ALA A 500 10.36 18.70 1.88
C ALA A 500 10.91 19.63 2.98
N LEU A 501 10.01 20.25 3.73
CA LEU A 501 10.39 21.01 4.92
C LEU A 501 10.93 20.05 5.99
N GLU A 502 12.17 20.23 6.40
CA GLU A 502 12.81 19.49 7.48
C GLU A 502 12.56 20.15 8.83
N THR A 503 12.93 21.43 8.94
CA THR A 503 12.68 22.20 10.16
C THR A 503 12.16 23.59 9.81
N LEU A 504 11.31 24.12 10.68
CA LEU A 504 10.90 25.51 10.69
C LEU A 504 11.01 26.04 12.13
N THR A 505 11.83 27.04 12.30
CA THR A 505 12.03 27.68 13.61
C THR A 505 11.78 29.17 13.52
N VAL A 506 11.23 29.72 14.58
CA VAL A 506 11.15 31.17 14.80
C VAL A 506 11.79 31.46 16.15
N THR A 507 12.83 32.28 16.13
CA THR A 507 13.53 32.64 17.35
C THR A 507 13.48 34.14 17.60
N ASP A 508 13.46 34.54 18.86
CA ASP A 508 13.57 35.92 19.27
C ASP A 508 15.05 36.37 19.28
N LYS A 509 15.32 37.63 19.65
CA LYS A 509 16.67 38.21 19.72
C LYS A 509 17.60 37.51 20.72
N ASN A 510 17.10 36.64 21.59
CA ASN A 510 17.87 35.89 22.58
C ASN A 510 17.95 34.40 22.20
N ASP A 511 17.68 34.06 20.93
CA ASP A 511 17.61 32.70 20.40
C ASP A 511 16.56 31.80 21.07
N SER A 512 15.57 32.38 21.78
CA SER A 512 14.45 31.64 22.35
C SER A 512 13.44 31.29 21.27
N ALA A 513 13.13 29.99 21.13
CA ALA A 513 12.14 29.52 20.17
C ALA A 513 10.73 30.00 20.52
N LEU A 514 9.97 30.35 19.49
CA LEU A 514 8.55 30.71 19.58
C LEU A 514 7.68 29.57 19.08
N ASP A 515 6.53 29.40 19.71
CA ASP A 515 5.53 28.41 19.30
C ASP A 515 4.95 28.74 17.94
N LEU A 516 5.00 27.77 17.05
CA LEU A 516 4.41 27.81 15.73
C LEU A 516 3.10 27.02 15.72
N THR A 517 2.05 27.62 15.18
CA THR A 517 0.80 26.92 14.89
C THR A 517 0.77 26.62 13.39
N ASP A 518 0.74 25.36 13.04
CA ASP A 518 0.57 24.91 11.67
C ASP A 518 -0.87 25.16 11.20
N ARG A 519 -1.03 25.77 10.02
CA ARG A 519 -2.31 26.12 9.39
C ARG A 519 -2.59 25.31 8.11
N GLY A 520 -1.71 24.36 7.81
CA GLY A 520 -1.79 23.58 6.57
C GLY A 520 -1.26 24.32 5.34
N ASN A 521 -1.04 23.57 4.25
CA ASN A 521 -0.56 24.10 2.97
C ASN A 521 0.72 24.96 3.08
N GLY A 522 1.67 24.53 3.92
CA GLY A 522 2.94 25.26 4.14
C GLY A 522 2.77 26.58 4.88
N LYS A 523 1.64 26.84 5.53
CA LYS A 523 1.40 28.06 6.30
C LYS A 523 1.46 27.78 7.78
N TYR A 524 2.21 28.64 8.47
CA TYR A 524 2.39 28.60 9.93
C TYR A 524 2.11 29.99 10.50
N THR A 525 1.69 30.05 11.73
CA THR A 525 1.50 31.33 12.42
C THR A 525 2.19 31.32 13.77
N PHE A 526 2.69 32.49 14.17
CA PHE A 526 3.18 32.72 15.52
C PHE A 526 2.72 34.08 16.04
N THR A 527 2.80 34.24 17.33
CA THR A 527 2.49 35.51 18.00
C THR A 527 3.76 36.33 18.17
N MET A 528 3.77 37.56 17.67
CA MET A 528 4.94 38.44 17.72
C MET A 528 5.32 38.77 19.16
N PRO A 529 6.56 38.55 19.60
CA PRO A 529 7.06 38.97 20.91
C PRO A 529 7.35 40.48 20.93
N SER A 530 7.92 40.95 22.04
CA SER A 530 8.39 42.36 22.16
C SER A 530 9.82 42.59 21.66
N SER A 531 10.24 41.80 20.68
CA SER A 531 11.57 41.87 20.06
C SER A 531 11.53 41.47 18.61
N PRO A 532 12.53 41.83 17.79
CA PRO A 532 12.67 41.24 16.47
C PRO A 532 12.78 39.72 16.54
N VAL A 533 12.35 39.05 15.46
CA VAL A 533 12.41 37.60 15.34
C VAL A 533 13.07 37.21 14.03
N THR A 534 13.68 36.03 14.05
CA THR A 534 14.26 35.40 12.86
C THR A 534 13.50 34.12 12.56
N VAL A 535 13.05 33.98 11.33
CA VAL A 535 12.43 32.77 10.81
C VAL A 535 13.48 32.04 9.99
N ALA A 536 13.73 30.79 10.31
CA ALA A 536 14.64 29.93 9.57
C ALA A 536 13.95 28.61 9.22
N ALA A 537 14.18 28.13 8.02
CA ALA A 537 13.72 26.81 7.60
C ALA A 537 14.88 26.05 6.95
N THR A 538 14.91 24.75 7.21
CA THR A 538 15.76 23.82 6.47
C THR A 538 14.87 22.90 5.63
N PHE A 539 15.42 22.49 4.50
CA PHE A 539 14.73 21.60 3.58
C PHE A 539 15.62 20.40 3.36
N MET A 540 15.05 19.24 3.50
CA MET A 540 15.69 17.98 3.15
C MET A 540 15.19 17.50 1.79
N ASP A 541 15.97 16.70 1.13
CA ASP A 541 15.50 16.02 -0.06
C ASP A 541 14.19 15.27 0.27
N ASP A 542 13.15 15.54 -0.50
CA ASP A 542 11.90 14.82 -0.40
C ASP A 542 12.09 13.42 -1.02
N ASN A 543 12.99 12.68 -0.39
CA ASN A 543 13.40 11.35 -0.77
C ASN A 543 12.37 10.27 -0.40
N THR A 544 11.16 10.65 -0.02
CA THR A 544 10.10 9.68 0.28
C THR A 544 9.73 8.83 -0.92
N MET A 545 10.10 9.26 -2.13
CA MET A 545 9.97 8.48 -3.37
C MET A 545 11.28 7.89 -3.89
N LEU A 546 12.43 8.21 -3.31
CA LEU A 546 13.77 7.93 -3.91
C LEU A 546 14.76 7.22 -2.99
N ASN A 547 14.35 6.71 -1.84
CA ASN A 547 15.19 5.79 -1.08
C ASN A 547 15.40 4.43 -1.77
N PHE A 548 15.05 4.33 -3.06
CA PHE A 548 15.39 3.17 -3.88
C PHE A 548 16.85 3.14 -4.32
N PHE A 549 17.54 4.28 -4.29
CA PHE A 549 18.91 4.37 -4.77
C PHE A 549 19.79 5.01 -3.69
N VAL A 550 20.24 4.18 -2.74
CA VAL A 550 21.13 4.59 -1.64
C VAL A 550 22.43 5.20 -2.17
N ASP A 551 22.76 4.95 -3.43
CA ASP A 551 24.00 5.37 -4.12
C ASP A 551 23.81 6.57 -5.06
N VAL A 552 22.62 7.18 -5.14
CA VAL A 552 22.37 8.38 -5.95
C VAL A 552 22.10 9.58 -5.05
N PRO A 553 23.14 10.35 -4.66
CA PRO A 553 22.95 11.54 -3.84
C PRO A 553 22.17 12.62 -4.59
N ALA A 554 21.27 13.33 -3.91
CA ALA A 554 20.44 14.38 -4.49
C ALA A 554 21.21 15.53 -5.19
N GLY A 555 22.49 15.72 -4.89
CA GLY A 555 23.36 16.67 -5.56
C GLY A 555 24.17 16.13 -6.74
N ALA A 556 23.96 14.87 -7.12
CA ALA A 556 24.67 14.29 -8.25
C ALA A 556 24.16 14.87 -9.59
N TYR A 557 25.04 15.14 -10.53
CA TYR A 557 24.67 15.72 -11.84
C TYR A 557 23.72 14.83 -12.66
N TYR A 558 23.61 13.56 -12.33
CA TYR A 558 22.73 12.57 -12.96
C TYR A 558 21.45 12.30 -12.16
N TYR A 559 21.24 12.98 -11.03
CA TYR A 559 20.12 12.77 -10.12
C TYR A 559 18.75 12.92 -10.82
N ASP A 560 18.55 14.03 -11.55
CA ASP A 560 17.31 14.29 -12.28
C ASP A 560 17.05 13.25 -13.38
N ALA A 561 18.09 12.73 -14.00
CA ALA A 561 17.97 11.71 -15.04
C ALA A 561 17.57 10.35 -14.45
N VAL A 562 18.10 10.00 -13.28
CA VAL A 562 17.73 8.77 -12.57
C VAL A 562 16.30 8.88 -12.02
N LEU A 563 15.93 10.04 -11.50
CA LEU A 563 14.58 10.34 -11.04
C LEU A 563 13.56 10.18 -12.18
N TRP A 564 13.83 10.83 -13.33
CA TRP A 564 12.99 10.71 -14.52
C TRP A 564 12.84 9.26 -15.01
N ALA A 565 13.94 8.49 -14.99
CA ALA A 565 13.93 7.10 -15.41
C ALA A 565 13.16 6.21 -14.42
N ALA A 566 13.21 6.48 -13.12
CA ALA A 566 12.44 5.79 -12.10
C ALA A 566 10.94 6.12 -12.19
N GLU A 567 10.60 7.42 -12.34
CA GLU A 567 9.22 7.87 -12.56
C GLU A 567 8.61 7.28 -13.84
N GLY A 568 9.43 7.08 -14.87
CA GLY A 568 9.04 6.44 -16.14
C GLY A 568 9.03 4.91 -16.11
N GLY A 569 9.37 4.29 -14.97
CA GLY A 569 9.44 2.82 -14.84
C GLY A 569 10.57 2.18 -15.68
N ILE A 570 11.57 2.97 -16.09
CA ILE A 570 12.67 2.52 -16.95
C ILE A 570 13.77 1.83 -16.12
N VAL A 571 13.94 2.23 -14.88
CA VAL A 571 14.87 1.61 -13.91
C VAL A 571 14.12 1.25 -12.63
N THR A 572 14.36 0.05 -12.15
CA THR A 572 13.94 -0.41 -10.83
C THR A 572 15.19 -0.58 -9.98
N GLY A 573 15.20 -0.03 -8.76
CA GLY A 573 16.30 -0.24 -7.83
C GLY A 573 16.52 -1.75 -7.57
N THR A 574 17.76 -2.15 -7.48
CA THR A 574 18.16 -3.50 -7.07
C THR A 574 18.37 -3.55 -5.57
#